data_4fcc3fe04658983840b82b209438eb93
#
_entry.id   4fcc3fe04658983840b82b209438eb93
#
_cell.length_a   1.000
_cell.length_b   1.000
_cell.length_c   1.000
_cell.angle_alpha   90.00
_cell.angle_beta   90.00
_cell.angle_gamma   90.00
#
_symmetry.space_group_name_H-M   'P 1'
#
loop_
_entity.id
_entity.type
_entity.pdbx_description
1 polymer ?
#
loop_
_entity_poly.entity_id
_entity_poly.type
_entity_poly.pdbx_seq_one_letter_code
_entity_poly.pdbx_strand_id
1 'polypeptide(L)'
;MDREKFTQEVLKSENTMYHIAKGMLKSESDCEDVVSEAILKAYTKIHTLKEEKYFKTWLIRILINECYKKLREYKRVVSIEDCNNSFEYKDNSNYTELYNAVKKLKPKIRIVIMLHYIEGYSV
;
A
#
# COMPACT_ATOMS: atom_id res chain seq x y z
N MET A 1 -20.44 4.69 -10.61
CA MET A 1 -19.95 3.30 -10.53
C MET A 1 -20.87 2.52 -9.60
N ASP A 2 -21.40 1.42 -10.07
CA ASP A 2 -22.27 0.61 -9.23
C ASP A 2 -21.45 -0.35 -8.34
N ARG A 3 -22.15 -1.01 -7.43
CA ARG A 3 -21.53 -1.90 -6.46
C ARG A 3 -20.76 -3.06 -7.10
N GLU A 4 -21.36 -3.66 -8.12
CA GLU A 4 -20.77 -4.79 -8.80
C GLU A 4 -19.47 -4.40 -9.53
N LYS A 5 -19.51 -3.28 -10.24
CA LYS A 5 -18.35 -2.79 -10.95
C LYS A 5 -17.25 -2.37 -9.98
N PHE A 6 -17.61 -1.77 -8.86
CA PHE A 6 -16.66 -1.44 -7.79
C PHE A 6 -15.93 -2.70 -7.33
N THR A 7 -16.68 -3.75 -7.02
CA THR A 7 -16.10 -5.01 -6.56
C THR A 7 -15.13 -5.59 -7.57
N GLN A 8 -15.52 -5.61 -8.84
CA GLN A 8 -14.67 -6.13 -9.90
C GLN A 8 -13.37 -5.34 -10.03
N GLU A 9 -13.46 -4.02 -9.98
CA GLU A 9 -12.29 -3.17 -10.10
C GLU A 9 -11.36 -3.28 -8.88
N VAL A 10 -11.92 -3.45 -7.69
CA VAL A 10 -11.13 -3.70 -6.49
C VAL A 10 -10.37 -5.01 -6.61
N LEU A 11 -11.04 -6.06 -7.06
CA LEU A 11 -10.39 -7.36 -7.23
C LEU A 11 -9.24 -7.30 -8.23
N LYS A 12 -9.40 -6.54 -9.30
CA LYS A 12 -8.32 -6.36 -10.29
C LYS A 12 -7.13 -5.62 -9.71
N SER A 13 -7.36 -4.76 -8.72
CA SER A 13 -6.31 -3.93 -8.14
C SER A 13 -5.68 -4.51 -6.88
N GLU A 14 -6.21 -5.62 -6.39
CA GLU A 14 -5.83 -6.17 -5.09
C GLU A 14 -4.35 -6.51 -4.99
N ASN A 15 -3.80 -7.18 -6.00
CA ASN A 15 -2.38 -7.53 -5.99
C ASN A 15 -1.50 -6.29 -5.95
N THR A 16 -1.84 -5.27 -6.73
CA THR A 16 -1.12 -4.01 -6.73
C THR A 16 -1.15 -3.37 -5.34
N MET A 17 -2.31 -3.37 -4.69
CA MET A 17 -2.46 -2.80 -3.36
C MET A 17 -1.57 -3.51 -2.35
N TYR A 18 -1.57 -4.84 -2.36
CA TYR A 18 -0.73 -5.61 -1.43
C TYR A 18 0.75 -5.41 -1.69
N HIS A 19 1.17 -5.33 -2.96
CA HIS A 19 2.57 -5.07 -3.29
C HIS A 19 3.03 -3.73 -2.72
N ILE A 20 2.22 -2.69 -2.88
CA ILE A 20 2.56 -1.36 -2.37
C ILE A 20 2.61 -1.36 -0.85
N ALA A 21 1.60 -1.93 -0.21
CA ALA A 21 1.55 -2.00 1.25
C ALA A 21 2.75 -2.78 1.79
N LYS A 22 3.10 -3.88 1.15
CA LYS A 22 4.22 -4.72 1.55
C LYS A 22 5.55 -3.98 1.49
N GLY A 23 5.70 -3.09 0.51
CA GLY A 23 6.90 -2.27 0.40
C GLY A 23 6.99 -1.17 1.45
N MET A 24 5.89 -0.85 2.12
CA MET A 24 5.85 0.27 3.06
C MET A 24 5.70 -0.14 4.52
N LEU A 25 5.10 -1.28 4.81
CA LEU A 25 4.70 -1.65 6.15
C LEU A 25 5.49 -2.83 6.69
N LYS A 26 5.38 -3.06 7.99
CA LYS A 26 6.21 -4.02 8.70
C LYS A 26 5.70 -5.45 8.70
N SER A 27 4.40 -5.66 8.63
CA SER A 27 3.85 -7.00 8.75
C SER A 27 2.72 -7.23 7.77
N GLU A 28 2.45 -8.51 7.48
CA GLU A 28 1.34 -8.85 6.62
C GLU A 28 0.01 -8.43 7.24
N SER A 29 -0.11 -8.52 8.56
CA SER A 29 -1.30 -8.08 9.27
C SER A 29 -1.55 -6.59 9.02
N ASP A 30 -0.52 -5.77 9.10
CA ASP A 30 -0.64 -4.34 8.83
C ASP A 30 -1.00 -4.08 7.37
N CYS A 31 -0.46 -4.86 6.44
CA CYS A 31 -0.80 -4.75 5.03
C CYS A 31 -2.28 -5.04 4.80
N GLU A 32 -2.78 -6.11 5.41
CA GLU A 32 -4.21 -6.45 5.31
C GLU A 32 -5.08 -5.34 5.89
N ASP A 33 -4.67 -4.78 7.01
CA ASP A 33 -5.41 -3.69 7.65
C ASP A 33 -5.51 -2.47 6.75
N VAL A 34 -4.41 -2.04 6.16
CA VAL A 34 -4.44 -0.84 5.31
C VAL A 34 -5.17 -1.09 4.00
N VAL A 35 -5.05 -2.28 3.42
CA VAL A 35 -5.80 -2.62 2.22
C VAL A 35 -7.30 -2.62 2.50
N SER A 36 -7.71 -3.26 3.59
CA SER A 36 -9.12 -3.29 3.97
C SER A 36 -9.66 -1.90 4.25
N GLU A 37 -8.90 -1.08 4.96
CA GLU A 37 -9.31 0.29 5.27
C GLU A 37 -9.39 1.14 4.01
N ALA A 38 -8.46 0.97 3.09
CA ALA A 38 -8.48 1.70 1.82
C ALA A 38 -9.71 1.34 0.99
N ILE A 39 -10.06 0.06 0.94
CA ILE A 39 -11.24 -0.40 0.21
C ILE A 39 -12.51 0.18 0.84
N LEU A 40 -12.61 0.16 2.17
CA LEU A 40 -13.75 0.73 2.87
C LEU A 40 -13.89 2.22 2.60
N LYS A 41 -12.80 2.96 2.68
CA LYS A 41 -12.81 4.39 2.39
C LYS A 41 -13.17 4.67 0.94
N ALA A 42 -12.64 3.87 0.02
CA ALA A 42 -12.96 4.00 -1.40
C ALA A 42 -14.45 3.79 -1.64
N TYR A 43 -15.03 2.76 -1.05
CA TYR A 43 -16.46 2.49 -1.18
C TYR A 43 -17.31 3.65 -0.65
N THR A 44 -16.93 4.19 0.49
CA THR A 44 -17.63 5.29 1.12
C THR A 44 -17.55 6.57 0.27
N LYS A 45 -16.43 6.78 -0.41
CA LYS A 45 -16.18 8.01 -1.19
C LYS A 45 -16.31 7.84 -2.69
N ILE A 46 -16.84 6.70 -3.15
CA ILE A 46 -16.91 6.42 -4.59
C ILE A 46 -17.67 7.49 -5.36
N HIS A 47 -18.63 8.13 -4.73
CA HIS A 47 -19.39 9.21 -5.35
C HIS A 47 -18.55 10.44 -5.69
N THR A 48 -17.36 10.57 -5.12
CA THR A 48 -16.45 11.68 -5.42
C THR A 48 -15.59 11.42 -6.65
N LEU A 49 -15.56 10.18 -7.12
CA LEU A 49 -14.78 9.83 -8.30
C LEU A 49 -15.53 10.27 -9.54
N LYS A 50 -14.94 11.20 -10.31
CA LYS A 50 -15.59 11.76 -11.50
C LYS A 50 -15.43 10.90 -12.73
N GLU A 51 -14.29 10.23 -12.89
CA GLU A 51 -13.97 9.44 -14.07
C GLU A 51 -13.60 8.03 -13.65
N GLU A 52 -14.41 7.06 -14.04
CA GLU A 52 -14.18 5.66 -13.68
C GLU A 52 -12.86 5.11 -14.19
N LYS A 53 -12.35 5.63 -15.30
CA LYS A 53 -11.08 5.18 -15.86
C LYS A 53 -9.90 5.44 -14.94
N TYR A 54 -10.04 6.36 -13.99
CA TYR A 54 -9.00 6.67 -13.02
C TYR A 54 -9.20 5.95 -11.69
N PHE A 55 -10.09 4.99 -11.62
CA PHE A 55 -10.42 4.30 -10.38
C PHE A 55 -9.19 3.68 -9.73
N LYS A 56 -8.37 2.97 -10.51
CA LYS A 56 -7.18 2.30 -9.96
C LYS A 56 -6.22 3.30 -9.34
N THR A 57 -5.92 4.39 -10.03
CA THR A 57 -5.03 5.43 -9.53
C THR A 57 -5.59 6.08 -8.28
N TRP A 58 -6.88 6.35 -8.28
CA TRP A 58 -7.57 6.94 -7.14
C TRP A 58 -7.54 6.01 -5.92
N LEU A 59 -7.80 4.72 -6.12
CA LEU A 59 -7.75 3.73 -5.06
C LEU A 59 -6.33 3.60 -4.48
N ILE A 60 -5.32 3.57 -5.35
CA ILE A 60 -3.92 3.49 -4.93
C ILE A 60 -3.53 4.70 -4.09
N ARG A 61 -4.02 5.89 -4.46
CA ARG A 61 -3.77 7.10 -3.67
C ARG A 61 -4.35 6.97 -2.25
N ILE A 62 -5.56 6.45 -2.14
CA ILE A 62 -6.18 6.20 -0.85
C ILE A 62 -5.33 5.22 -0.03
N LEU A 63 -4.88 4.16 -0.67
CA LEU A 63 -4.01 3.17 -0.03
C LEU A 63 -2.71 3.78 0.48
N ILE A 64 -2.06 4.58 -0.33
CA ILE A 64 -0.79 5.23 0.04
C ILE A 64 -1.01 6.13 1.26
N ASN A 65 -2.11 6.85 1.30
CA ASN A 65 -2.45 7.69 2.45
C ASN A 65 -2.64 6.85 3.71
N GLU A 66 -3.27 5.68 3.60
CA GLU A 66 -3.42 4.78 4.73
C GLU A 66 -2.09 4.20 5.18
N CYS A 67 -1.20 3.91 4.26
CA CYS A 67 0.15 3.45 4.60
C CYS A 67 0.92 4.53 5.38
N TYR A 68 0.84 5.78 4.95
CA TYR A 68 1.48 6.87 5.68
C TYR A 68 0.90 7.04 7.08
N LYS A 69 -0.42 6.89 7.20
CA LYS A 69 -1.08 6.96 8.50
C LYS A 69 -0.55 5.86 9.43
N LYS A 70 -0.41 4.66 8.91
CA LYS A 70 0.13 3.54 9.68
C LYS A 70 1.58 3.79 10.09
N LEU A 71 2.39 4.35 9.20
CA LEU A 71 3.78 4.69 9.52
C LEU A 71 3.86 5.75 10.61
N ARG A 72 2.96 6.71 10.63
CA ARG A 72 2.90 7.70 11.71
C ARG A 72 2.53 7.05 13.05
N GLU A 73 1.65 6.06 13.02
CA GLU A 73 1.30 5.31 14.23
C GLU A 73 2.50 4.55 14.77
N TYR A 74 3.33 3.98 13.90
CA TYR A 74 4.57 3.31 14.32
C TYR A 74 5.48 4.27 15.08
N LYS A 75 5.60 5.50 14.61
CA LYS A 75 6.46 6.49 15.28
C LYS A 75 5.95 6.86 16.65
N ARG A 76 4.66 6.81 16.89
CA ARG A 76 4.07 7.11 18.20
C ARG A 76 4.25 5.97 19.18
N VAL A 77 4.11 4.75 18.71
CA VAL A 77 4.08 3.57 19.57
C VAL A 77 5.46 3.01 19.79
N VAL A 78 6.29 3.07 18.76
CA VAL A 78 7.63 2.48 18.79
C VAL A 78 8.54 3.35 19.61
N SER A 79 9.11 2.77 20.66
CA SER A 79 10.13 3.42 21.41
C SER A 79 11.42 3.46 20.59
N ILE A 80 12.36 4.26 21.02
CA ILE A 80 13.63 4.42 20.32
C ILE A 80 14.33 3.08 20.09
N GLU A 81 14.14 2.14 20.98
CA GLU A 81 14.72 0.80 20.87
C GLU A 81 14.35 0.06 19.61
N ASP A 82 13.12 0.26 19.17
CA ASP A 82 12.60 -0.49 18.04
C ASP A 82 12.95 0.12 16.70
N CYS A 83 13.49 1.34 16.71
CA CYS A 83 13.88 2.00 15.47
C CYS A 83 15.00 1.26 14.74
N ASN A 84 15.76 0.46 15.45
CA ASN A 84 16.89 -0.26 14.89
C ASN A 84 16.55 -1.68 14.48
N ASN A 85 15.34 -2.14 14.75
CA ASN A 85 14.94 -3.48 14.36
C ASN A 85 14.66 -3.52 12.88
N SER A 86 15.53 -4.20 12.16
CA SER A 86 15.28 -4.45 10.76
C SER A 86 14.16 -5.46 10.67
N PHE A 87 13.10 -5.07 10.01
CA PHE A 87 11.97 -5.95 9.80
C PHE A 87 12.05 -6.55 8.40
N GLU A 88 12.03 -7.86 8.33
CA GLU A 88 12.09 -8.56 7.06
C GLU A 88 10.86 -9.44 6.88
N TYR A 89 10.30 -9.41 5.69
CA TYR A 89 9.23 -10.32 5.34
C TYR A 89 9.79 -11.70 5.12
N LYS A 90 9.15 -12.68 5.72
CA LYS A 90 9.49 -14.09 5.52
C LYS A 90 8.49 -14.71 4.57
N ASP A 91 8.57 -14.35 3.32
CA ASP A 91 7.75 -15.05 2.34
C ASP A 91 8.67 -15.64 1.27
N ASN A 92 8.12 -16.55 0.50
CA ASN A 92 8.87 -17.26 -0.53
C ASN A 92 8.75 -16.60 -1.91
N SER A 93 8.31 -15.34 -1.94
CA SER A 93 8.19 -14.66 -3.22
C SER A 93 9.55 -14.27 -3.76
N ASN A 94 9.63 -14.11 -5.07
CA ASN A 94 10.86 -13.68 -5.73
C ASN A 94 11.24 -12.25 -5.39
N TYR A 95 10.37 -11.52 -4.69
CA TYR A 95 10.57 -10.11 -4.38
C TYR A 95 11.02 -9.87 -2.94
N THR A 96 11.28 -10.93 -2.16
CA THR A 96 11.62 -10.78 -0.74
C THR A 96 12.85 -9.88 -0.54
N GLU A 97 13.91 -10.13 -1.31
CA GLU A 97 15.12 -9.31 -1.21
C GLU A 97 14.87 -7.86 -1.60
N LEU A 98 14.05 -7.65 -2.63
CA LEU A 98 13.70 -6.31 -3.08
C LEU A 98 12.94 -5.56 -1.99
N TYR A 99 11.93 -6.18 -1.38
CA TYR A 99 11.16 -5.55 -0.32
C TYR A 99 12.04 -5.21 0.88
N ASN A 100 12.94 -6.11 1.26
CA ASN A 100 13.82 -5.87 2.38
C ASN A 100 14.79 -4.73 2.11
N ALA A 101 15.30 -4.65 0.89
CA ALA A 101 16.18 -3.55 0.49
C ALA A 101 15.43 -2.21 0.48
N VAL A 102 14.22 -2.21 -0.07
CA VAL A 102 13.40 -1.01 -0.20
C VAL A 102 13.03 -0.45 1.18
N LYS A 103 12.85 -1.30 2.17
CA LYS A 103 12.46 -0.87 3.51
C LYS A 103 13.53 -0.04 4.22
N LYS A 104 14.74 -0.07 3.74
CA LYS A 104 15.81 0.75 4.29
C LYS A 104 15.75 2.20 3.79
N LEU A 105 14.90 2.46 2.82
CA LEU A 105 14.75 3.78 2.22
C LEU A 105 13.65 4.58 2.90
N LYS A 106 13.68 5.89 2.70
CA LYS A 106 12.60 6.76 3.19
C LYS A 106 11.29 6.44 2.49
N PRO A 107 10.13 6.62 3.16
CA PRO A 107 8.83 6.26 2.57
C PRO A 107 8.57 6.88 1.20
N LYS A 108 8.91 8.13 0.98
CA LYS A 108 8.70 8.76 -0.32
C LYS A 108 9.46 8.06 -1.44
N ILE A 109 10.68 7.65 -1.16
CA ILE A 109 11.52 6.96 -2.12
C ILE A 109 10.98 5.56 -2.37
N ARG A 110 10.54 4.90 -1.30
CA ARG A 110 9.95 3.56 -1.43
C ARG A 110 8.75 3.56 -2.36
N ILE A 111 7.86 4.56 -2.21
CA ILE A 111 6.68 4.65 -3.06
C ILE A 111 7.06 4.78 -4.53
N VAL A 112 8.02 5.65 -4.83
CA VAL A 112 8.46 5.85 -6.23
C VAL A 112 8.98 4.54 -6.81
N ILE A 113 9.80 3.82 -6.05
CA ILE A 113 10.36 2.56 -6.50
C ILE A 113 9.27 1.51 -6.69
N MET A 114 8.35 1.39 -5.73
CA MET A 114 7.27 0.41 -5.83
C MET A 114 6.39 0.66 -7.05
N LEU A 115 6.03 1.92 -7.28
CA LEU A 115 5.17 2.26 -8.41
C LEU A 115 5.88 2.07 -9.75
N HIS A 116 7.14 2.44 -9.83
CA HIS A 116 7.88 2.37 -11.09
C HIS A 116 8.32 0.95 -11.43
N TYR A 117 8.99 0.28 -10.50
CA TYR A 117 9.63 -1.00 -10.80
C TYR A 117 8.70 -2.20 -10.65
N ILE A 118 7.75 -2.15 -9.75
CA ILE A 118 6.86 -3.29 -9.50
C ILE A 118 5.58 -3.17 -10.32
N GLU A 119 4.99 -1.97 -10.36
CA GLU A 119 3.71 -1.76 -11.01
C GLU A 119 3.82 -1.13 -12.40
N GLY A 120 5.03 -0.76 -12.83
CA GLY A 120 5.25 -0.28 -14.19
C GLY A 120 4.80 1.14 -14.48
N TYR A 121 4.48 1.93 -13.45
CA TYR A 121 4.11 3.32 -13.67
C TYR A 121 5.33 4.13 -14.10
N SER A 122 5.12 5.11 -14.98
CA SER A 122 6.19 6.02 -15.38
C SER A 122 6.49 6.99 -14.22
N VAL A 123 7.74 7.41 -14.16
CA VAL A 123 8.19 8.33 -13.14
C VAL A 123 7.63 9.74 -13.35
#